data_8a1520b8db2ef46d28c1a2740efa7b73
#
_entry.id   8a1520b8db2ef46d28c1a2740efa7b73
#
_cell.length_a   1.000
_cell.length_b   1.000
_cell.length_c   1.000
_cell.angle_alpha   90.00
_cell.angle_beta   90.00
_cell.angle_gamma   90.00
#
_symmetry.space_group_name_H-M   'P 1'
#
loop_
_entity.id
_entity.type
_entity.pdbx_description
1 polymer ?
#
loop_
_entity_poly.entity_id
_entity_poly.type
_entity_poly.pdbx_seq_one_letter_code
_entity_poly.pdbx_strand_id
1 'polypeptide(L)'
;MKVNGMNVEGIVRIANAEVYGLKQSIIASAYPMATSYCEDMDQYVVEEKDFKRVRHLGKATPGSGHDCFLKGIQVQFDLQAPEYIWRQLDRYHFIDYISSQSKMHMILKFDIDEMCNKYVTEDAIVNLKKYIDYYNNVDWYSGRFKKDYEEDCVRRRRKIDPNWEFKLKLRNGEEMEFTKENLFKMIIANCPCGFMLTARMTTNYLQLKSIINQRSNHKMQEWHYITDWMKGLPLVDEIVMKNWED
;
A
#
# COMPACT_ATOMS: atom_id res chain seq x y z
N MET A 1 -0.95 3.59 20.84
CA MET A 1 -2.21 2.82 20.99
C MET A 1 -2.35 1.90 19.79
N LYS A 2 -2.50 0.59 20.03
CA LYS A 2 -2.81 -0.38 18.95
C LYS A 2 -4.25 -0.20 18.50
N VAL A 3 -4.46 -0.32 17.18
CA VAL A 3 -5.79 -0.23 16.57
C VAL A 3 -6.05 -1.42 15.66
N ASN A 4 -7.32 -1.74 15.42
CA ASN A 4 -7.68 -2.87 14.59
C ASN A 4 -7.28 -2.62 13.13
N GLY A 5 -6.76 -3.66 12.50
CA GLY A 5 -6.56 -3.69 11.05
C GLY A 5 -7.87 -4.01 10.32
N MET A 6 -7.73 -4.16 9.01
CA MET A 6 -8.82 -4.52 8.11
C MET A 6 -8.29 -5.51 7.06
N ASN A 7 -9.13 -6.45 6.64
CA ASN A 7 -8.79 -7.34 5.54
C ASN A 7 -9.99 -7.51 4.61
N VAL A 8 -9.85 -7.08 3.38
CA VAL A 8 -10.81 -7.35 2.30
C VAL A 8 -10.08 -8.23 1.29
N GLU A 9 -10.40 -9.51 1.33
CA GLU A 9 -9.70 -10.57 0.60
C GLU A 9 -9.57 -10.25 -0.90
N GLY A 10 -8.34 -10.36 -1.39
CA GLY A 10 -8.01 -10.08 -2.79
C GLY A 10 -8.18 -8.61 -3.22
N ILE A 11 -8.35 -7.66 -2.29
CA ILE A 11 -8.54 -6.24 -2.60
C ILE A 11 -7.54 -5.35 -1.86
N VAL A 12 -7.59 -5.35 -0.51
CA VAL A 12 -6.74 -4.51 0.34
C VAL A 12 -6.67 -5.08 1.74
N ARG A 13 -5.52 -4.97 2.39
CA ARG A 13 -5.32 -5.35 3.78
C ARG A 13 -4.56 -4.26 4.52
N ILE A 14 -5.01 -3.96 5.74
CA ILE A 14 -4.31 -3.10 6.71
C ILE A 14 -4.07 -3.90 7.97
N ALA A 15 -2.85 -3.86 8.48
CA ALA A 15 -2.43 -4.61 9.66
C ALA A 15 -1.45 -3.80 10.52
N ASN A 16 -1.18 -4.28 11.73
CA ASN A 16 -0.17 -3.74 12.64
C ASN A 16 -0.29 -2.22 12.84
N ALA A 17 -1.52 -1.71 12.94
CA ALA A 17 -1.78 -0.29 13.00
C ALA A 17 -1.63 0.24 14.43
N GLU A 18 -0.99 1.40 14.55
CA GLU A 18 -0.77 2.08 15.83
C GLU A 18 -0.91 3.60 15.68
N VAL A 19 -1.49 4.22 16.70
CA VAL A 19 -1.64 5.69 16.83
C VAL A 19 -0.77 6.20 17.97
N TYR A 20 -0.01 7.24 17.71
CA TYR A 20 0.92 7.86 18.65
C TYR A 20 0.64 9.36 18.81
N GLY A 21 1.01 9.93 19.95
CA GLY A 21 0.96 11.37 20.19
C GLY A 21 -0.44 11.97 20.35
N LEU A 22 -1.49 11.13 20.47
CA LEU A 22 -2.88 11.61 20.57
C LEU A 22 -3.07 12.53 21.79
N LYS A 23 -2.73 12.06 22.99
CA LYS A 23 -2.85 12.82 24.24
C LYS A 23 -2.02 14.10 24.19
N GLN A 24 -0.76 14.00 23.77
CA GLN A 24 0.17 15.12 23.70
C GLN A 24 -0.32 16.21 22.74
N SER A 25 -0.87 15.82 21.59
CA SER A 25 -1.43 16.75 20.60
C SER A 25 -2.71 17.44 21.11
N ILE A 26 -3.57 16.72 21.84
CA ILE A 26 -4.74 17.30 22.51
C ILE A 26 -4.31 18.38 23.51
N ILE A 27 -3.33 18.08 24.36
CA ILE A 27 -2.80 19.04 25.34
C ILE A 27 -2.19 20.25 24.62
N ALA A 28 -1.28 20.03 23.67
CA ALA A 28 -0.59 21.09 22.94
C ALA A 28 -1.53 21.99 22.13
N SER A 29 -2.72 21.53 21.76
CA SER A 29 -3.72 22.36 21.06
C SER A 29 -4.18 23.58 21.87
N ALA A 30 -3.93 23.63 23.20
CA ALA A 30 -4.21 24.77 24.08
C ALA A 30 -3.15 25.87 24.03
N TYR A 31 -1.93 25.56 23.59
CA TYR A 31 -0.77 26.46 23.74
C TYR A 31 -0.96 27.87 23.13
N PRO A 32 -1.63 28.08 22.00
CA PRO A 32 -1.84 29.42 21.48
C PRO A 32 -2.56 30.38 22.41
N MET A 33 -3.33 29.87 23.38
CA MET A 33 -4.10 30.65 24.34
C MET A 33 -3.60 30.47 25.81
N ALA A 34 -2.51 29.72 25.97
CA ALA A 34 -1.98 29.43 27.29
C ALA A 34 -0.93 30.48 27.72
N THR A 35 -0.92 30.83 28.99
CA THR A 35 0.13 31.69 29.62
C THR A 35 1.25 30.85 30.24
N SER A 36 1.06 29.53 30.32
CA SER A 36 2.04 28.53 30.79
C SER A 36 1.89 27.26 29.95
N TYR A 37 2.92 26.42 29.97
CA TYR A 37 2.89 25.12 29.30
C TYR A 37 2.76 24.00 30.34
N CYS A 38 2.35 22.82 29.85
CA CYS A 38 2.27 21.62 30.66
C CYS A 38 3.68 21.01 30.79
N GLU A 39 4.24 20.99 32.00
CA GLU A 39 5.59 20.43 32.26
C GLU A 39 5.62 18.90 32.20
N ASP A 40 4.53 18.24 32.60
CA ASP A 40 4.38 16.79 32.59
C ASP A 40 3.07 16.36 31.91
N MET A 41 3.15 16.09 30.64
CA MET A 41 2.00 15.63 29.82
C MET A 41 1.51 14.24 30.24
N ASP A 42 2.35 13.42 30.84
CA ASP A 42 1.95 12.07 31.24
C ASP A 42 1.04 12.10 32.48
N GLN A 43 1.25 13.04 33.37
CA GLN A 43 0.37 13.25 34.53
C GLN A 43 -0.88 14.10 34.24
N TYR A 44 -0.90 14.81 33.12
CA TYR A 44 -2.07 15.60 32.73
C TYR A 44 -3.29 14.71 32.45
N VAL A 45 -4.42 15.05 33.06
CA VAL A 45 -5.70 14.40 32.79
C VAL A 45 -6.45 15.20 31.73
N VAL A 46 -6.71 14.59 30.55
CA VAL A 46 -7.49 15.23 29.51
C VAL A 46 -8.95 15.30 29.95
N GLU A 47 -9.52 16.51 29.93
CA GLU A 47 -10.88 16.80 30.38
C GLU A 47 -11.81 17.12 29.20
N GLU A 48 -13.12 17.19 29.43
CA GLU A 48 -14.11 17.52 28.40
C GLU A 48 -13.86 18.87 27.73
N LYS A 49 -13.30 19.86 28.45
CA LYS A 49 -12.91 21.15 27.85
C LYS A 49 -11.85 21.00 26.75
N ASP A 50 -10.96 20.03 26.89
CA ASP A 50 -9.90 19.73 25.92
C ASP A 50 -10.51 19.06 24.67
N PHE A 51 -11.43 18.12 24.87
CA PHE A 51 -12.15 17.49 23.76
C PHE A 51 -13.02 18.51 23.00
N LYS A 52 -13.73 19.41 23.69
CA LYS A 52 -14.50 20.50 23.04
C LYS A 52 -13.58 21.36 22.15
N ARG A 53 -12.40 21.74 22.67
CA ARG A 53 -11.43 22.51 21.91
C ARG A 53 -10.98 21.79 20.65
N VAL A 54 -10.52 20.53 20.75
CA VAL A 54 -9.99 19.80 19.60
C VAL A 54 -11.06 19.45 18.58
N ARG A 55 -12.31 19.20 19.00
CA ARG A 55 -13.44 19.03 18.08
C ARG A 55 -13.68 20.30 17.24
N HIS A 56 -13.57 21.47 17.87
CA HIS A 56 -13.71 22.75 17.17
C HIS A 56 -12.54 23.01 16.22
N LEU A 57 -11.30 22.91 16.72
CA LEU A 57 -10.07 23.18 15.95
C LEU A 57 -9.87 22.18 14.81
N GLY A 58 -10.13 20.91 15.06
CA GLY A 58 -9.91 19.84 14.08
C GLY A 58 -10.87 19.91 12.88
N LYS A 59 -12.07 20.46 13.06
CA LYS A 59 -13.07 20.70 12.00
C LYS A 59 -12.83 22.00 11.22
N ALA A 60 -11.86 22.80 11.60
CA ALA A 60 -11.53 24.04 10.92
C ALA A 60 -11.16 23.79 9.43
N THR A 61 -11.38 24.82 8.61
CA THR A 61 -11.05 24.76 7.18
C THR A 61 -9.58 24.38 6.98
N PRO A 62 -9.29 23.40 6.11
CA PRO A 62 -7.91 23.04 5.78
C PRO A 62 -7.09 24.25 5.36
N GLY A 63 -5.87 24.38 5.89
CA GLY A 63 -4.98 25.51 5.62
C GLY A 63 -5.19 26.74 6.49
N SER A 64 -6.20 26.76 7.37
CA SER A 64 -6.41 27.86 8.33
C SER A 64 -5.38 27.92 9.45
N GLY A 65 -4.61 26.84 9.64
CA GLY A 65 -3.63 26.69 10.73
C GLY A 65 -4.23 26.24 12.07
N HIS A 66 -5.54 26.30 12.24
CA HIS A 66 -6.20 25.91 13.49
C HIS A 66 -6.14 24.39 13.75
N ASP A 67 -6.06 23.58 12.70
CA ASP A 67 -5.99 22.12 12.76
C ASP A 67 -4.53 21.59 12.80
N CYS A 68 -3.54 22.45 13.03
CA CYS A 68 -2.12 22.06 13.04
C CYS A 68 -1.77 21.01 14.10
N PHE A 69 -2.49 20.93 15.22
CA PHE A 69 -2.26 19.91 16.25
C PHE A 69 -2.44 18.49 15.73
N LEU A 70 -3.25 18.29 14.68
CA LEU A 70 -3.44 17.00 14.01
C LEU A 70 -2.14 16.43 13.42
N LYS A 71 -1.15 17.29 13.13
CA LYS A 71 0.18 16.85 12.67
C LYS A 71 0.93 16.02 13.70
N GLY A 72 0.68 16.27 15.00
CA GLY A 72 1.32 15.55 16.09
C GLY A 72 0.73 14.17 16.35
N ILE A 73 -0.44 13.85 15.78
CA ILE A 73 -1.08 12.54 15.92
C ILE A 73 -0.62 11.66 14.77
N GLN A 74 0.38 10.81 15.04
CA GLN A 74 0.99 9.94 14.04
C GLN A 74 0.30 8.60 13.96
N VAL A 75 0.21 8.04 12.75
CA VAL A 75 -0.31 6.70 12.48
C VAL A 75 0.72 5.89 11.72
N GLN A 76 1.02 4.69 12.19
CA GLN A 76 1.82 3.73 11.47
C GLN A 76 1.01 2.45 11.24
N PHE A 77 1.12 1.88 10.06
CA PHE A 77 0.38 0.67 9.68
C PHE A 77 1.04 -0.04 8.50
N ASP A 78 0.78 -1.32 8.37
CA ASP A 78 1.13 -2.08 7.17
C ASP A 78 -0.05 -2.02 6.20
N LEU A 79 0.21 -1.61 4.96
CA LEU A 79 -0.77 -1.61 3.89
C LEU A 79 -0.35 -2.60 2.81
N GLN A 80 -1.22 -3.56 2.48
CA GLN A 80 -1.13 -4.38 1.28
C GLN A 80 -2.19 -3.89 0.30
N ALA A 81 -1.74 -3.46 -0.87
CA ALA A 81 -2.60 -2.89 -1.90
C ALA A 81 -2.04 -3.15 -3.31
N PRO A 82 -2.88 -3.11 -4.36
CA PRO A 82 -2.42 -3.23 -5.73
C PRO A 82 -1.65 -1.98 -6.19
N GLU A 83 -0.76 -2.17 -7.18
CA GLU A 83 0.11 -1.10 -7.67
C GLU A 83 -0.63 0.16 -8.12
N TYR A 84 -1.83 0.04 -8.67
CA TYR A 84 -2.60 1.21 -9.08
C TYR A 84 -3.08 2.07 -7.91
N ILE A 85 -3.17 1.53 -6.68
CA ILE A 85 -3.44 2.30 -5.46
C ILE A 85 -2.16 2.97 -4.99
N TRP A 86 -1.00 2.28 -5.01
CA TRP A 86 0.30 2.85 -4.65
C TRP A 86 0.62 4.10 -5.45
N ARG A 87 0.43 4.08 -6.78
CA ARG A 87 0.63 5.24 -7.65
C ARG A 87 -0.26 6.45 -7.31
N GLN A 88 -1.39 6.22 -6.65
CA GLN A 88 -2.25 7.31 -6.18
C GLN A 88 -1.83 7.81 -4.80
N LEU A 89 -1.31 6.92 -3.94
CA LEU A 89 -0.73 7.27 -2.64
C LEU A 89 0.54 8.11 -2.78
N ASP A 90 1.37 7.84 -3.78
CA ASP A 90 2.61 8.58 -4.08
C ASP A 90 2.40 10.09 -4.34
N ARG A 91 1.16 10.52 -4.54
CA ARG A 91 0.82 11.95 -4.70
C ARG A 91 0.63 12.70 -3.39
N TYR A 92 0.61 12.00 -2.25
CA TYR A 92 0.44 12.61 -0.94
C TYR A 92 1.80 12.84 -0.28
N HIS A 93 2.03 14.06 0.25
CA HIS A 93 3.33 14.46 0.80
C HIS A 93 3.63 13.94 2.21
N PHE A 94 2.60 13.59 2.99
CA PHE A 94 2.74 13.23 4.40
C PHE A 94 2.20 11.83 4.70
N ILE A 95 2.34 10.95 3.74
CA ILE A 95 2.16 9.51 3.88
C ILE A 95 3.38 8.84 3.27
N ASP A 96 4.28 8.37 4.11
CA ASP A 96 5.61 7.96 3.70
C ASP A 96 5.82 6.46 3.90
N TYR A 97 6.65 5.88 3.04
CA TYR A 97 7.10 4.51 3.16
C TYR A 97 8.21 4.42 4.21
N ILE A 98 8.02 3.60 5.25
CA ILE A 98 9.11 3.20 6.14
C ILE A 98 9.94 2.10 5.46
N SER A 99 9.27 1.12 4.88
CA SER A 99 9.85 0.03 4.09
C SER A 99 8.78 -0.67 3.28
N SER A 100 9.14 -1.27 2.16
CA SER A 100 8.20 -1.99 1.29
C SER A 100 8.80 -3.26 0.71
N GLN A 101 7.94 -4.20 0.36
CA GLN A 101 8.33 -5.33 -0.49
C GLN A 101 8.83 -4.80 -1.84
N SER A 102 9.87 -5.45 -2.36
CA SER A 102 10.43 -5.09 -3.66
C SER A 102 10.08 -6.13 -4.71
N LYS A 103 9.28 -5.72 -5.69
CA LYS A 103 9.01 -6.54 -6.87
C LYS A 103 10.29 -6.88 -7.63
N MET A 104 11.19 -5.90 -7.78
CA MET A 104 12.46 -6.10 -8.49
C MET A 104 13.35 -7.19 -7.87
N HIS A 105 13.31 -7.35 -6.55
CA HIS A 105 14.14 -8.35 -5.87
C HIS A 105 13.41 -9.69 -5.67
N MET A 106 12.09 -9.67 -5.59
CA MET A 106 11.32 -10.82 -5.11
C MET A 106 10.35 -11.43 -6.11
N ILE A 107 10.13 -10.81 -7.29
CA ILE A 107 9.13 -11.28 -8.27
C ILE A 107 9.30 -12.77 -8.65
N LEU A 108 10.54 -13.24 -8.67
CA LEU A 108 10.86 -14.62 -9.02
C LEU A 108 10.56 -15.64 -7.90
N LYS A 109 10.22 -15.16 -6.70
CA LYS A 109 10.01 -15.98 -5.49
C LYS A 109 8.61 -15.84 -4.91
N PHE A 110 7.86 -14.81 -5.32
CA PHE A 110 6.49 -14.62 -4.86
C PHE A 110 5.57 -15.73 -5.39
N ASP A 111 4.60 -16.11 -4.59
CA ASP A 111 3.43 -16.84 -5.08
C ASP A 111 2.55 -15.87 -5.87
N ILE A 112 2.53 -16.03 -7.19
CA ILE A 112 1.87 -15.09 -8.10
C ILE A 112 0.34 -15.13 -7.93
N ASP A 113 -0.23 -16.26 -7.56
CA ASP A 113 -1.67 -16.37 -7.30
C ASP A 113 -2.08 -15.56 -6.08
N GLU A 114 -1.29 -15.64 -5.01
CA GLU A 114 -1.55 -14.89 -3.78
C GLU A 114 -1.26 -13.38 -3.93
N MET A 115 -0.30 -13.05 -4.80
CA MET A 115 0.11 -11.65 -5.01
C MET A 115 -0.73 -10.89 -6.02
N CYS A 116 -1.58 -11.54 -6.77
CA CYS A 116 -2.50 -10.88 -7.71
C CYS A 116 -3.86 -10.65 -7.05
N ASN A 117 -4.39 -9.43 -7.19
CA ASN A 117 -5.74 -9.16 -6.71
C ASN A 117 -6.79 -9.89 -7.57
N LYS A 118 -8.01 -9.98 -7.05
CA LYS A 118 -9.12 -10.73 -7.69
C LYS A 118 -9.54 -10.22 -9.09
N TYR A 119 -9.05 -9.06 -9.51
CA TYR A 119 -9.37 -8.48 -10.83
C TYR A 119 -8.32 -8.80 -11.89
N VAL A 120 -7.21 -9.44 -11.51
CA VAL A 120 -6.22 -9.93 -12.49
C VAL A 120 -6.77 -11.17 -13.17
N THR A 121 -6.76 -11.19 -14.49
CA THR A 121 -7.27 -12.33 -15.27
C THR A 121 -6.34 -13.54 -15.17
N GLU A 122 -6.91 -14.74 -15.26
CA GLU A 122 -6.15 -16.00 -15.25
C GLU A 122 -5.06 -16.03 -16.32
N ASP A 123 -5.37 -15.54 -17.54
CA ASP A 123 -4.38 -15.49 -18.63
C ASP A 123 -3.15 -14.62 -18.27
N ALA A 124 -3.35 -13.51 -17.58
CA ALA A 124 -2.24 -12.66 -17.14
C ALA A 124 -1.37 -13.37 -16.08
N ILE A 125 -2.00 -14.08 -15.15
CA ILE A 125 -1.31 -14.88 -14.13
C ILE A 125 -0.51 -16.01 -14.78
N VAL A 126 -1.14 -16.78 -15.66
CA VAL A 126 -0.50 -17.91 -16.36
C VAL A 126 0.70 -17.43 -17.19
N ASN A 127 0.54 -16.33 -17.93
CA ASN A 127 1.65 -15.77 -18.70
C ASN A 127 2.82 -15.31 -17.82
N LEU A 128 2.54 -14.61 -16.72
CA LEU A 128 3.58 -14.17 -15.79
C LEU A 128 4.32 -15.36 -15.18
N LYS A 129 3.58 -16.36 -14.70
CA LYS A 129 4.15 -17.61 -14.16
C LYS A 129 5.03 -18.34 -15.18
N LYS A 130 4.60 -18.40 -16.44
CA LYS A 130 5.38 -19.01 -17.54
C LYS A 130 6.75 -18.35 -17.69
N TYR A 131 6.83 -17.01 -17.70
CA TYR A 131 8.10 -16.30 -17.82
C TYR A 131 8.98 -16.48 -16.59
N ILE A 132 8.40 -16.49 -15.39
CA ILE A 132 9.12 -16.75 -14.14
C ILE A 132 9.68 -18.18 -14.12
N ASP A 133 8.85 -19.15 -14.52
CA ASP A 133 9.23 -20.56 -14.59
C ASP A 133 10.42 -20.76 -15.57
N TYR A 134 10.38 -20.13 -16.72
CA TYR A 134 11.50 -20.14 -17.66
C TYR A 134 12.75 -19.51 -17.08
N TYR A 135 12.64 -18.34 -16.44
CA TYR A 135 13.77 -17.67 -15.82
C TYR A 135 14.47 -18.55 -14.77
N ASN A 136 13.70 -19.26 -13.98
CA ASN A 136 14.23 -20.11 -12.91
C ASN A 136 14.82 -21.44 -13.43
N ASN A 137 14.40 -21.91 -14.59
CA ASN A 137 14.72 -23.26 -15.09
C ASN A 137 15.62 -23.29 -16.33
N VAL A 138 15.99 -22.15 -16.89
CA VAL A 138 17.01 -22.09 -17.93
C VAL A 138 18.41 -22.22 -17.29
N ASP A 139 19.25 -23.03 -17.91
CA ASP A 139 20.70 -22.98 -17.70
C ASP A 139 21.27 -21.84 -18.54
N TRP A 140 21.57 -20.73 -17.88
CA TRP A 140 22.02 -19.49 -18.52
C TRP A 140 23.41 -19.59 -19.15
N TYR A 141 24.15 -20.68 -18.89
CA TYR A 141 25.46 -20.97 -19.52
C TYR A 141 25.27 -21.63 -20.88
N SER A 142 24.42 -22.66 -20.95
CA SER A 142 24.14 -23.41 -22.19
C SER A 142 23.00 -22.80 -23.03
N GLY A 143 22.19 -21.91 -22.47
CA GLY A 143 20.99 -21.35 -23.09
C GLY A 143 19.85 -22.36 -23.26
N ARG A 144 19.86 -23.49 -22.55
CA ARG A 144 18.86 -24.55 -22.63
C ARG A 144 18.13 -24.70 -21.31
N PHE A 145 16.97 -25.34 -21.32
CA PHE A 145 16.34 -25.74 -20.08
C PHE A 145 17.19 -26.76 -19.31
N LYS A 146 17.17 -26.70 -17.99
CA LYS A 146 17.78 -27.70 -17.13
C LYS A 146 17.13 -29.06 -17.40
N LYS A 147 17.93 -30.11 -17.45
CA LYS A 147 17.47 -31.47 -17.78
C LYS A 147 16.35 -31.93 -16.83
N ASP A 148 16.50 -31.68 -15.54
CA ASP A 148 15.50 -32.06 -14.53
C ASP A 148 14.15 -31.36 -14.76
N TYR A 149 14.15 -30.12 -15.29
CA TYR A 149 12.94 -29.40 -15.63
C TYR A 149 12.26 -30.00 -16.87
N GLU A 150 13.02 -30.35 -17.90
CA GLU A 150 12.49 -31.03 -19.10
C GLU A 150 11.83 -32.36 -18.74
N GLU A 151 12.49 -33.17 -17.91
CA GLU A 151 11.96 -34.46 -17.42
C GLU A 151 10.69 -34.26 -16.56
N ASP A 152 10.64 -33.24 -15.71
CA ASP A 152 9.43 -32.91 -14.91
C ASP A 152 8.26 -32.45 -15.81
N CYS A 153 8.54 -31.65 -16.82
CA CYS A 153 7.51 -31.23 -17.79
C CYS A 153 6.92 -32.42 -18.54
N VAL A 154 7.75 -33.35 -18.99
CA VAL A 154 7.28 -34.59 -19.64
C VAL A 154 6.42 -35.40 -18.67
N ARG A 155 6.89 -35.61 -17.43
CA ARG A 155 6.20 -36.37 -16.41
C ARG A 155 4.82 -35.75 -16.06
N ARG A 156 4.72 -34.43 -15.99
CA ARG A 156 3.48 -33.71 -15.67
C ARG A 156 2.61 -33.39 -16.88
N ARG A 157 2.95 -33.89 -18.07
CA ARG A 157 2.29 -33.57 -19.35
C ARG A 157 2.18 -32.07 -19.61
N ARG A 158 3.09 -31.27 -19.09
CA ARG A 158 3.21 -29.85 -19.44
C ARG A 158 3.85 -29.76 -20.82
N LYS A 159 3.23 -29.05 -21.74
CA LYS A 159 3.84 -28.75 -23.03
C LYS A 159 4.91 -27.69 -22.80
N ILE A 160 6.19 -28.06 -22.85
CA ILE A 160 7.23 -27.13 -23.26
C ILE A 160 6.88 -26.77 -24.69
N ASP A 161 6.74 -25.48 -25.01
CA ASP A 161 6.54 -25.07 -26.40
C ASP A 161 7.75 -25.59 -27.21
N PRO A 162 7.61 -26.61 -28.08
CA PRO A 162 8.74 -27.17 -28.83
C PRO A 162 9.34 -26.15 -29.80
N ASN A 163 8.59 -25.07 -30.10
CA ASN A 163 9.02 -23.94 -30.91
C ASN A 163 9.53 -22.78 -30.07
N TRP A 164 9.80 -23.01 -28.78
CA TRP A 164 10.51 -22.05 -27.96
C TRP A 164 11.92 -21.87 -28.56
N GLU A 165 11.96 -21.14 -29.64
CA GLU A 165 13.19 -20.53 -30.10
C GLU A 165 13.58 -19.52 -29.02
N PHE A 166 14.72 -19.63 -28.41
CA PHE A 166 15.28 -18.74 -27.42
C PHE A 166 15.31 -17.26 -27.91
N LYS A 167 14.18 -16.78 -28.37
CA LYS A 167 13.91 -15.44 -28.88
C LYS A 167 12.68 -14.89 -28.19
N LEU A 168 12.82 -13.69 -27.67
CA LEU A 168 11.72 -12.96 -27.05
C LEU A 168 11.07 -12.08 -28.10
N LYS A 169 9.81 -12.33 -28.45
CA LYS A 169 9.06 -11.48 -29.39
C LYS A 169 8.47 -10.29 -28.67
N LEU A 170 8.79 -9.08 -29.14
CA LEU A 170 8.22 -7.84 -28.68
C LEU A 170 6.88 -7.54 -29.38
N ARG A 171 6.10 -6.62 -28.81
CA ARG A 171 4.78 -6.22 -29.33
C ARG A 171 4.84 -5.72 -30.79
N ASN A 172 5.92 -5.05 -31.17
CA ASN A 172 6.14 -4.51 -32.53
C ASN A 172 6.63 -5.56 -33.54
N GLY A 173 6.74 -6.83 -33.11
CA GLY A 173 7.23 -7.93 -33.95
C GLY A 173 8.75 -8.09 -33.99
N GLU A 174 9.50 -7.20 -33.36
CA GLU A 174 10.94 -7.37 -33.21
C GLU A 174 11.28 -8.55 -32.32
N GLU A 175 12.39 -9.20 -32.63
CA GLU A 175 12.94 -10.27 -31.81
C GLU A 175 14.07 -9.72 -30.95
N MET A 176 14.02 -10.03 -29.67
CA MET A 176 15.04 -9.67 -28.69
C MET A 176 15.79 -10.92 -28.29
N GLU A 177 17.11 -10.79 -28.14
CA GLU A 177 17.96 -11.89 -27.68
C GLU A 177 17.46 -12.44 -26.33
N PHE A 178 17.42 -13.75 -26.21
CA PHE A 178 17.05 -14.46 -24.99
C PHE A 178 18.21 -14.43 -23.97
N THR A 179 18.25 -13.37 -23.21
CA THR A 179 19.20 -13.23 -22.10
C THR A 179 18.45 -13.17 -20.78
N LYS A 180 19.17 -13.46 -19.70
CA LYS A 180 18.65 -13.35 -18.32
C LYS A 180 18.06 -11.96 -18.04
N GLU A 181 18.76 -10.93 -18.48
CA GLU A 181 18.33 -9.53 -18.31
C GLU A 181 17.08 -9.21 -19.11
N ASN A 182 17.01 -9.64 -20.36
CA ASN A 182 15.89 -9.37 -21.24
C ASN A 182 14.63 -10.11 -20.78
N LEU A 183 14.75 -11.37 -20.34
CA LEU A 183 13.63 -12.11 -19.78
C LEU A 183 13.16 -11.47 -18.47
N PHE A 184 14.07 -11.01 -17.62
CA PHE A 184 13.69 -10.29 -16.40
C PHE A 184 12.94 -8.98 -16.70
N LYS A 185 13.37 -8.19 -17.69
CA LYS A 185 12.65 -7.00 -18.16
C LYS A 185 11.23 -7.36 -18.64
N MET A 186 11.07 -8.47 -19.37
CA MET A 186 9.75 -8.92 -19.78
C MET A 186 8.86 -9.32 -18.60
N ILE A 187 9.39 -10.02 -17.60
CA ILE A 187 8.66 -10.35 -16.37
C ILE A 187 8.14 -9.09 -15.70
N ILE A 188 9.02 -8.10 -15.49
CA ILE A 188 8.63 -6.84 -14.85
C ILE A 188 7.63 -6.05 -15.69
N ALA A 189 7.83 -5.96 -17.01
CA ALA A 189 6.95 -5.21 -17.91
C ALA A 189 5.55 -5.83 -18.05
N ASN A 190 5.43 -7.14 -17.91
CA ASN A 190 4.17 -7.89 -18.01
C ASN A 190 3.54 -8.18 -16.64
N CYS A 191 4.12 -7.71 -15.54
CA CYS A 191 3.52 -7.80 -14.23
C CYS A 191 2.25 -6.94 -14.18
N PRO A 192 1.07 -7.50 -13.84
CA PRO A 192 -0.18 -6.75 -13.86
C PRO A 192 -0.21 -5.65 -12.79
N CYS A 193 -0.86 -4.52 -13.07
CA CYS A 193 -1.07 -3.45 -12.10
C CYS A 193 -1.91 -3.88 -10.87
N GLY A 194 -2.57 -5.02 -10.94
CA GLY A 194 -3.26 -5.65 -9.82
C GLY A 194 -2.33 -6.45 -8.91
N PHE A 195 -1.01 -6.44 -9.14
CA PHE A 195 -0.04 -7.08 -8.28
C PHE A 195 0.03 -6.35 -6.93
N MET A 196 -0.15 -7.09 -5.84
CA MET A 196 -0.27 -6.54 -4.48
C MET A 196 1.07 -6.57 -3.77
N LEU A 197 1.50 -5.42 -3.29
CA LEU A 197 2.70 -5.29 -2.45
C LEU A 197 2.31 -4.80 -1.07
N THR A 198 3.12 -5.14 -0.08
CA THR A 198 2.96 -4.67 1.29
C THR A 198 4.04 -3.64 1.62
N ALA A 199 3.65 -2.55 2.23
CA ALA A 199 4.56 -1.57 2.81
C ALA A 199 4.16 -1.18 4.23
N ARG A 200 5.16 -0.93 5.07
CA ARG A 200 5.00 -0.21 6.33
C ARG A 200 4.92 1.27 6.04
N MET A 201 3.83 1.90 6.45
CA MET A 201 3.53 3.31 6.19
C MET A 201 3.54 4.13 7.47
N THR A 202 3.83 5.41 7.34
CA THR A 202 3.63 6.42 8.40
C THR A 202 2.88 7.63 7.84
N THR A 203 1.98 8.19 8.62
CA THR A 203 1.21 9.39 8.30
C THR A 203 0.74 10.09 9.56
N ASN A 204 -0.03 11.18 9.42
CA ASN A 204 -0.62 11.90 10.53
C ASN A 204 -2.10 12.25 10.27
N TYR A 205 -2.82 12.65 11.31
CA TYR A 205 -4.27 12.93 11.22
C TYR A 205 -4.59 14.11 10.29
N LEU A 206 -3.70 15.09 10.13
CA LEU A 206 -3.92 16.16 9.17
C LEU A 206 -3.92 15.64 7.74
N GLN A 207 -2.99 14.72 7.41
CA GLN A 207 -2.97 14.07 6.10
C GLN A 207 -4.17 13.15 5.93
N LEU A 208 -4.56 12.38 6.97
CA LEU A 208 -5.78 11.56 6.91
C LEU A 208 -7.02 12.41 6.59
N LYS A 209 -7.17 13.59 7.21
CA LYS A 209 -8.24 14.54 6.90
C LYS A 209 -8.30 14.86 5.40
N SER A 210 -7.16 15.13 4.78
CA SER A 210 -7.05 15.40 3.35
C SER A 210 -7.44 14.18 2.50
N ILE A 211 -6.93 12.99 2.85
CA ILE A 211 -7.20 11.74 2.11
C ILE A 211 -8.69 11.38 2.21
N ILE A 212 -9.28 11.41 3.39
CA ILE A 212 -10.69 11.10 3.62
C ILE A 212 -11.57 12.02 2.76
N ASN A 213 -11.33 13.33 2.79
CA ASN A 213 -12.10 14.30 2.02
C ASN A 213 -12.01 14.08 0.51
N GLN A 214 -10.85 13.64 0.01
CA GLN A 214 -10.63 13.47 -1.43
C GLN A 214 -11.05 12.10 -1.95
N ARG A 215 -11.05 11.05 -1.10
CA ARG A 215 -11.14 9.66 -1.52
C ARG A 215 -12.39 8.92 -1.05
N SER A 216 -13.17 9.45 -0.11
CA SER A 216 -14.39 8.77 0.37
C SER A 216 -15.40 8.47 -0.74
N ASN A 217 -15.43 9.28 -1.81
CA ASN A 217 -16.30 9.10 -2.98
C ASN A 217 -15.51 8.73 -4.25
N HIS A 218 -14.38 8.05 -4.10
CA HIS A 218 -13.54 7.69 -5.23
C HIS A 218 -14.15 6.55 -6.04
N LYS A 219 -13.82 6.47 -7.36
CA LYS A 219 -14.30 5.40 -8.26
C LYS A 219 -13.83 4.01 -7.86
N MET A 220 -12.62 3.91 -7.29
CA MET A 220 -12.00 2.64 -6.90
C MET A 220 -12.47 2.28 -5.49
N GLN A 221 -13.05 1.08 -5.36
CA GLN A 221 -13.61 0.59 -4.11
C GLN A 221 -12.57 0.41 -3.00
N GLU A 222 -11.32 0.16 -3.36
CA GLU A 222 -10.20 0.07 -2.44
C GLU A 222 -10.08 1.33 -1.56
N TRP A 223 -10.33 2.51 -2.16
CA TRP A 223 -10.31 3.76 -1.42
C TRP A 223 -11.44 3.88 -0.40
N HIS A 224 -12.61 3.32 -0.70
CA HIS A 224 -13.71 3.30 0.27
C HIS A 224 -13.30 2.50 1.51
N TYR A 225 -12.75 1.31 1.32
CA TYR A 225 -12.27 0.49 2.45
C TYR A 225 -11.16 1.20 3.24
N ILE A 226 -10.17 1.79 2.55
CA ILE A 226 -9.07 2.50 3.19
C ILE A 226 -9.59 3.71 3.98
N THR A 227 -10.48 4.52 3.38
CA THR A 227 -11.01 5.70 4.06
C THR A 227 -11.95 5.35 5.21
N ASP A 228 -12.73 4.28 5.10
CA ASP A 228 -13.59 3.82 6.18
C ASP A 228 -12.77 3.29 7.36
N TRP A 229 -11.68 2.59 7.08
CA TRP A 229 -10.71 2.25 8.14
C TRP A 229 -10.10 3.51 8.78
N MET A 230 -9.72 4.51 8.00
CA MET A 230 -9.18 5.78 8.52
C MET A 230 -10.19 6.51 9.42
N LYS A 231 -11.47 6.53 9.05
CA LYS A 231 -12.55 7.10 9.86
C LYS A 231 -12.73 6.36 11.20
N GLY A 232 -12.50 5.05 11.23
CA GLY A 232 -12.56 4.22 12.43
C GLY A 232 -11.37 4.36 13.38
N LEU A 233 -10.36 5.18 13.08
CA LEU A 233 -9.25 5.45 13.98
C LEU A 233 -9.69 6.29 15.18
N PRO A 234 -9.00 6.19 16.34
CA PRO A 234 -9.39 6.89 17.56
C PRO A 234 -9.66 8.38 17.36
N LEU A 235 -10.86 8.84 17.70
CA LEU A 235 -11.33 10.22 17.61
C LEU A 235 -11.36 10.85 16.20
N VAL A 236 -11.11 10.12 15.12
CA VAL A 236 -11.11 10.70 13.75
C VAL A 236 -12.50 11.23 13.38
N ASP A 237 -13.57 10.51 13.69
CA ASP A 237 -14.95 10.93 13.49
C ASP A 237 -15.29 12.22 14.24
N GLU A 238 -14.75 12.40 15.46
CA GLU A 238 -15.03 13.56 16.29
C GLU A 238 -14.20 14.80 15.93
N ILE A 239 -12.89 14.61 15.63
CA ILE A 239 -11.94 15.73 15.51
C ILE A 239 -11.51 16.04 14.09
N VAL A 240 -11.74 15.10 13.15
CA VAL A 240 -11.32 15.24 11.74
C VAL A 240 -12.50 15.45 10.82
N MET A 241 -13.60 14.70 11.04
CA MET A 241 -14.76 14.75 10.17
C MET A 241 -15.64 15.97 10.47
N LYS A 242 -16.03 16.71 9.42
CA LYS A 242 -17.14 17.67 9.53
C LYS A 242 -18.45 16.89 9.54
N ASN A 243 -19.26 17.06 10.55
CA ASN A 243 -20.67 16.74 10.42
C ASN A 243 -21.26 17.81 9.50
N TRP A 244 -21.73 17.42 8.32
CA TRP A 244 -22.38 18.32 7.34
C TRP A 244 -23.83 18.68 7.72
N GLU A 245 -24.21 18.37 8.95
CA GLU A 245 -25.57 18.57 9.48
C GLU A 245 -25.70 19.82 10.39
N ASP A 246 -24.63 20.65 10.50
CA ASP A 246 -24.67 21.93 11.24
C ASP A 246 -24.46 23.13 10.31
#